data_9f4508a316c5fad9cf215d802cf09dc2
#
_entry.id   9f4508a316c5fad9cf215d802cf09dc2
#
_cell.length_a   1.000
_cell.length_b   1.000
_cell.length_c   1.000
_cell.angle_alpha   90.00
_cell.angle_beta   90.00
_cell.angle_gamma   90.00
#
_symmetry.space_group_name_H-M   'P 1'
#
loop_
_entity.id
_entity.type
_entity.pdbx_description
1 polymer ?
#
loop_
_entity_poly.entity_id
_entity_poly.type
_entity_poly.pdbx_seq_one_letter_code
_entity_poly.pdbx_strand_id
1 'polypeptide(L)'
;MALVRILFFFSLIICISASCKVQEPARLSIAWKESPIPPEIEYNSTNNWAALPDLQDLADVVPINSALKDEQMNARADVFFVHPTIYTYSPNTPFQWNANIQDTYLNNKVDSSTILNQASIFNAAGRVFAPRYRQAHYFAFVTPDKADKALALQVAYSDVKKAFEYYLTHYNQGRPFIIASHSQGTVHATQLIKDYIDGKDLQKQLVAAYLIGIATPKNTFKEIGACENADQTGCFVAWTTFQQGYLPPWHPGKPTDLVSTNPLTWTLDEKFASQKLNEGGVSYGFKWVKNFADAQNHQGILWINTPYVFGRSFVRLKNWHQADMNLFYAPIRNNAKNRVSAYLKANK
;
A
#
# COMPACT_ATOMS: atom_id res chain seq x y z
N MET A 1 -57.25 46.16 -14.85
CA MET A 1 -56.73 45.74 -13.53
C MET A 1 -56.53 44.21 -13.58
N ALA A 2 -55.31 43.80 -13.81
CA ALA A 2 -54.98 42.36 -13.92
C ALA A 2 -54.18 41.96 -12.67
N LEU A 3 -54.71 41.04 -11.90
CA LEU A 3 -54.05 40.44 -10.71
C LEU A 3 -53.05 39.41 -11.18
N VAL A 4 -51.77 39.67 -10.91
CA VAL A 4 -50.68 38.69 -11.11
C VAL A 4 -50.62 37.80 -9.87
N ARG A 5 -50.98 36.53 -9.99
CA ARG A 5 -50.76 35.48 -8.98
C ARG A 5 -49.32 34.98 -9.07
N ILE A 6 -48.53 35.31 -8.05
CA ILE A 6 -47.19 34.72 -7.87
C ILE A 6 -47.36 33.35 -7.16
N LEU A 7 -47.12 32.30 -7.89
CA LEU A 7 -47.01 30.93 -7.36
C LEU A 7 -45.59 30.73 -6.80
N PHE A 8 -45.47 30.66 -5.47
CA PHE A 8 -44.26 30.22 -4.80
C PHE A 8 -44.17 28.69 -4.91
N PHE A 9 -43.25 28.22 -5.74
CA PHE A 9 -42.80 26.81 -5.72
C PHE A 9 -41.87 26.61 -4.55
N PHE A 10 -42.34 26.04 -3.47
CA PHE A 10 -41.54 25.46 -2.41
C PHE A 10 -40.95 24.14 -2.93
N SER A 11 -39.73 24.16 -3.47
CA SER A 11 -38.94 22.96 -3.72
C SER A 11 -38.52 22.38 -2.38
N LEU A 12 -39.21 21.33 -1.95
CA LEU A 12 -38.83 20.50 -0.81
C LEU A 12 -37.56 19.74 -1.20
N ILE A 13 -36.39 20.27 -0.84
CA ILE A 13 -35.10 19.55 -0.93
C ILE A 13 -35.16 18.47 0.16
N ILE A 14 -35.56 17.27 -0.24
CA ILE A 14 -35.37 16.06 0.58
C ILE A 14 -33.87 15.81 0.59
N CYS A 15 -33.17 16.26 1.62
CA CYS A 15 -31.84 15.79 1.95
C CYS A 15 -31.96 14.30 2.28
N ILE A 16 -31.76 13.46 1.28
CA ILE A 16 -31.44 12.05 1.50
C ILE A 16 -30.06 12.05 2.14
N SER A 17 -30.05 12.07 3.48
CA SER A 17 -28.87 11.69 4.25
C SER A 17 -28.62 10.21 3.99
N ALA A 18 -27.94 9.92 2.87
CA ALA A 18 -27.29 8.64 2.69
C ALA A 18 -26.23 8.56 3.79
N SER A 19 -26.65 8.06 4.94
CA SER A 19 -25.75 7.57 5.97
C SER A 19 -24.94 6.47 5.31
N CYS A 20 -23.73 6.80 4.82
CA CYS A 20 -22.73 5.81 4.54
C CYS A 20 -22.47 5.07 5.87
N LYS A 21 -23.28 4.06 6.16
CA LYS A 21 -22.91 3.06 7.15
C LYS A 21 -21.58 2.52 6.67
N VAL A 22 -20.51 2.89 7.35
CA VAL A 22 -19.26 2.15 7.27
C VAL A 22 -19.65 0.71 7.59
N GLN A 23 -19.71 -0.12 6.57
CA GLN A 23 -20.06 -1.53 6.74
C GLN A 23 -18.98 -2.09 7.65
N GLU A 24 -19.33 -2.42 8.89
CA GLU A 24 -18.37 -3.11 9.77
C GLU A 24 -17.83 -4.32 9.02
N PRO A 25 -16.51 -4.53 9.04
CA PRO A 25 -15.93 -5.68 8.35
C PRO A 25 -16.61 -6.94 8.87
N ALA A 26 -17.05 -7.79 7.94
CA ALA A 26 -17.75 -9.02 8.29
C ALA A 26 -16.94 -9.80 9.34
N ARG A 27 -17.54 -10.04 10.49
CA ARG A 27 -16.93 -10.88 11.51
C ARG A 27 -17.03 -12.33 11.05
N LEU A 28 -15.91 -13.04 11.07
CA LEU A 28 -15.94 -14.46 10.84
C LEU A 28 -16.51 -15.14 12.08
N SER A 29 -17.54 -15.96 11.88
CA SER A 29 -18.24 -16.69 12.96
C SER A 29 -17.61 -18.04 13.28
N ILE A 30 -16.60 -18.45 12.51
CA ILE A 30 -15.92 -19.75 12.66
C ILE A 30 -14.46 -19.54 13.08
N ALA A 31 -13.94 -20.45 13.89
CA ALA A 31 -12.52 -20.50 14.22
C ALA A 31 -11.70 -20.84 12.96
N TRP A 32 -10.44 -20.42 12.93
CA TRP A 32 -9.56 -20.69 11.78
C TRP A 32 -9.45 -22.19 11.45
N LYS A 33 -9.35 -23.05 12.47
CA LYS A 33 -9.27 -24.51 12.32
C LYS A 33 -10.50 -25.15 11.63
N GLU A 34 -11.64 -24.46 11.65
CA GLU A 34 -12.89 -24.90 11.02
C GLU A 34 -13.07 -24.30 9.62
N SER A 35 -12.24 -23.32 9.28
CA SER A 35 -12.25 -22.67 7.97
C SER A 35 -11.56 -23.54 6.93
N PRO A 36 -12.14 -23.73 5.74
CA PRO A 36 -11.43 -24.36 4.65
C PRO A 36 -10.15 -23.59 4.31
N ILE A 37 -9.03 -24.30 4.19
CA ILE A 37 -7.78 -23.71 3.72
C ILE A 37 -7.74 -23.87 2.20
N PRO A 38 -7.66 -22.75 1.41
CA PRO A 38 -7.56 -22.85 -0.02
C PRO A 38 -6.31 -23.61 -0.48
N PRO A 39 -6.31 -24.21 -1.68
CA PRO A 39 -5.16 -24.94 -2.21
C PRO A 39 -3.88 -24.10 -2.24
N GLU A 40 -2.74 -24.76 -2.11
CA GLU A 40 -1.44 -24.12 -2.29
C GLU A 40 -1.25 -23.57 -3.70
N ILE A 41 -0.38 -22.56 -3.80
CA ILE A 41 -0.16 -21.84 -5.05
C ILE A 41 1.16 -22.30 -5.69
N GLU A 42 1.13 -22.56 -7.01
CA GLU A 42 2.31 -22.82 -7.81
C GLU A 42 2.63 -21.61 -8.70
N TYR A 43 3.76 -20.92 -8.44
CA TYR A 43 4.12 -19.66 -9.10
C TYR A 43 4.75 -19.82 -10.49
N ASN A 44 4.83 -21.03 -11.02
CA ASN A 44 5.14 -21.29 -12.43
C ASN A 44 4.01 -20.91 -13.39
N SER A 45 2.79 -20.69 -12.89
CA SER A 45 1.68 -20.16 -13.66
C SER A 45 1.62 -18.64 -13.57
N THR A 46 1.58 -17.96 -14.72
CA THR A 46 1.45 -16.49 -14.78
C THR A 46 0.12 -15.99 -14.21
N ASN A 47 -0.93 -16.80 -14.21
CA ASN A 47 -2.22 -16.47 -13.60
C ASN A 47 -2.15 -16.27 -12.06
N ASN A 48 -1.09 -16.77 -11.43
CA ASN A 48 -0.87 -16.67 -9.99
C ASN A 48 -0.10 -15.39 -9.62
N TRP A 49 0.07 -14.49 -10.59
CA TRP A 49 0.62 -13.15 -10.42
C TRP A 49 -0.44 -12.11 -10.75
N ALA A 50 -0.47 -11.03 -9.99
CA ALA A 50 -1.32 -9.87 -10.24
C ALA A 50 -0.61 -8.84 -11.13
N ALA A 51 0.75 -8.87 -11.16
CA ALA A 51 1.55 -8.14 -12.12
C ALA A 51 2.82 -8.91 -12.45
N LEU A 52 3.20 -8.91 -13.73
CA LEU A 52 4.45 -9.43 -14.29
C LEU A 52 4.90 -8.56 -15.46
N PRO A 53 6.20 -8.26 -15.60
CA PRO A 53 6.71 -7.35 -16.64
C PRO A 53 6.41 -7.77 -18.08
N ASP A 54 6.25 -9.07 -18.32
CA ASP A 54 5.99 -9.63 -19.64
C ASP A 54 4.51 -9.80 -19.97
N LEU A 55 3.62 -9.36 -19.07
CA LEU A 55 2.17 -9.35 -19.24
C LEU A 55 1.63 -7.93 -19.23
N GLN A 56 0.57 -7.69 -19.95
CA GLN A 56 -0.15 -6.43 -19.84
C GLN A 56 -1.08 -6.49 -18.63
N ASP A 57 -0.82 -5.65 -17.64
CA ASP A 57 -1.61 -5.59 -16.39
C ASP A 57 -1.78 -4.15 -15.86
N LEU A 58 -2.41 -4.02 -14.69
CA LEU A 58 -2.71 -2.70 -14.15
C LEU A 58 -1.52 -2.02 -13.45
N ALA A 59 -0.39 -2.69 -13.26
CA ALA A 59 0.84 -2.05 -12.84
C ALA A 59 1.50 -1.23 -13.97
N ASP A 60 1.18 -1.50 -15.23
CA ASP A 60 1.70 -0.76 -16.40
C ASP A 60 1.00 0.59 -16.58
N VAL A 61 -0.13 0.79 -15.92
CA VAL A 61 -0.97 1.96 -16.12
C VAL A 61 -0.42 3.17 -15.34
N VAL A 62 -0.54 4.35 -15.92
CA VAL A 62 -0.24 5.63 -15.27
C VAL A 62 -1.49 6.50 -15.21
N PRO A 63 -1.64 7.39 -14.22
CA PRO A 63 -2.82 8.25 -14.11
C PRO A 63 -3.00 9.12 -15.34
N ILE A 64 -4.22 9.18 -15.87
CA ILE A 64 -4.58 10.01 -17.01
C ILE A 64 -4.28 11.48 -16.69
N ASN A 65 -3.71 12.21 -17.62
CA ASN A 65 -3.29 13.62 -17.49
C ASN A 65 -2.16 13.88 -16.49
N SER A 66 -1.42 12.84 -16.06
CA SER A 66 -0.26 12.99 -15.18
C SER A 66 1.05 13.30 -15.91
N ALA A 67 1.11 13.14 -17.23
CA ALA A 67 2.34 13.14 -18.05
C ALA A 67 3.39 12.08 -17.65
N LEU A 68 3.04 11.17 -16.75
CA LEU A 68 3.88 10.02 -16.37
C LEU A 68 3.90 8.97 -17.49
N LYS A 69 4.91 8.10 -17.46
CA LYS A 69 5.05 7.00 -18.43
C LYS A 69 5.46 5.72 -17.70
N ASP A 70 5.02 4.59 -18.19
CA ASP A 70 5.60 3.31 -17.84
C ASP A 70 7.02 3.20 -18.43
N GLU A 71 7.99 2.83 -17.60
CA GLU A 71 9.40 2.73 -17.98
C GLU A 71 9.95 1.30 -17.73
N GLN A 72 9.10 0.32 -17.44
CA GLN A 72 9.52 -1.05 -17.06
C GLN A 72 10.39 -1.73 -18.12
N MET A 73 10.09 -1.51 -19.41
CA MET A 73 10.85 -2.12 -20.52
C MET A 73 12.36 -1.81 -20.46
N ASN A 74 12.74 -0.64 -19.96
CA ASN A 74 14.12 -0.21 -19.85
C ASN A 74 14.65 -0.23 -18.41
N ALA A 75 13.90 -0.81 -17.49
CA ALA A 75 14.25 -0.80 -16.09
C ALA A 75 15.48 -1.67 -15.81
N ARG A 76 16.37 -1.16 -14.94
CA ARG A 76 17.62 -1.84 -14.53
C ARG A 76 17.52 -2.46 -13.14
N ALA A 77 16.38 -2.29 -12.47
CA ALA A 77 16.05 -2.89 -11.19
C ALA A 77 14.70 -3.61 -11.28
N ASP A 78 14.37 -4.35 -10.24
CA ASP A 78 13.07 -4.98 -10.08
C ASP A 78 12.32 -4.38 -8.88
N VAL A 79 11.01 -4.56 -8.84
CA VAL A 79 10.16 -4.24 -7.69
C VAL A 79 9.33 -5.46 -7.36
N PHE A 80 9.53 -6.03 -6.19
CA PHE A 80 8.67 -7.08 -5.66
C PHE A 80 7.62 -6.41 -4.76
N PHE A 81 6.39 -6.37 -5.24
CA PHE A 81 5.28 -5.68 -4.57
C PHE A 81 4.36 -6.68 -3.86
N VAL A 82 4.19 -6.52 -2.55
CA VAL A 82 3.26 -7.32 -1.74
C VAL A 82 2.03 -6.46 -1.41
N HIS A 83 0.91 -6.78 -2.06
CA HIS A 83 -0.32 -5.99 -1.95
C HIS A 83 -0.99 -6.13 -0.57
N PRO A 84 -1.81 -5.16 -0.13
CA PRO A 84 -2.61 -5.28 1.09
C PRO A 84 -3.72 -6.31 0.93
N THR A 85 -4.34 -6.71 2.05
CA THR A 85 -5.61 -7.44 1.95
C THR A 85 -6.73 -6.49 1.55
N ILE A 86 -7.54 -6.95 0.60
CA ILE A 86 -8.83 -6.35 0.27
C ILE A 86 -9.98 -7.32 0.64
N TYR A 87 -9.64 -8.45 1.25
CA TYR A 87 -10.58 -9.50 1.60
C TYR A 87 -11.34 -9.12 2.88
N THR A 88 -12.45 -8.42 2.70
CA THR A 88 -13.45 -8.13 3.75
C THR A 88 -14.73 -8.92 3.55
N TYR A 89 -14.99 -9.35 2.32
CA TYR A 89 -16.12 -10.16 1.89
C TYR A 89 -15.87 -10.68 0.48
N SER A 90 -16.31 -11.89 0.21
CA SER A 90 -16.49 -12.41 -1.15
C SER A 90 -17.79 -13.20 -1.24
N PRO A 91 -18.59 -13.01 -2.29
CA PRO A 91 -19.78 -13.84 -2.51
C PRO A 91 -19.44 -15.32 -2.75
N ASN A 92 -18.23 -15.61 -3.21
CA ASN A 92 -17.78 -16.98 -3.53
C ASN A 92 -17.27 -17.73 -2.30
N THR A 93 -16.72 -16.99 -1.31
CA THR A 93 -16.10 -17.57 -0.10
C THR A 93 -16.42 -16.71 1.12
N PRO A 94 -17.70 -16.65 1.56
CA PRO A 94 -18.17 -15.63 2.50
C PRO A 94 -17.61 -15.75 3.92
N PHE A 95 -17.08 -16.91 4.32
CA PHE A 95 -16.70 -17.19 5.72
C PHE A 95 -15.32 -17.85 5.86
N GLN A 96 -14.38 -17.56 4.97
CA GLN A 96 -13.04 -18.14 5.03
C GLN A 96 -12.03 -17.15 5.63
N TRP A 97 -11.07 -17.68 6.38
CA TRP A 97 -9.98 -16.90 6.95
C TRP A 97 -8.93 -16.49 5.92
N ASN A 98 -8.76 -17.28 4.87
CA ASN A 98 -7.81 -17.00 3.78
C ASN A 98 -8.52 -17.03 2.43
N ALA A 99 -8.20 -16.08 1.58
CA ALA A 99 -8.76 -15.97 0.25
C ALA A 99 -8.29 -17.10 -0.67
N ASN A 100 -9.18 -17.59 -1.52
CA ASN A 100 -8.78 -18.45 -2.62
C ASN A 100 -8.34 -17.57 -3.80
N ILE A 101 -7.14 -17.80 -4.35
CA ILE A 101 -6.63 -17.05 -5.52
C ILE A 101 -7.38 -17.38 -6.83
N GLN A 102 -8.24 -18.39 -6.82
CA GLN A 102 -9.17 -18.64 -7.95
C GLN A 102 -10.43 -17.78 -7.84
N ASP A 103 -10.60 -17.00 -6.78
CA ASP A 103 -11.72 -16.08 -6.62
C ASP A 103 -11.54 -14.85 -7.51
N THR A 104 -12.17 -14.89 -8.68
CA THR A 104 -12.10 -13.81 -9.68
C THR A 104 -12.67 -12.48 -9.17
N TYR A 105 -13.64 -12.51 -8.26
CA TYR A 105 -14.17 -11.29 -7.63
C TYR A 105 -13.11 -10.59 -6.77
N LEU A 106 -12.39 -11.36 -5.94
CA LEU A 106 -11.29 -10.81 -5.14
C LEU A 106 -10.11 -10.39 -6.01
N ASN A 107 -9.76 -11.18 -7.02
CA ASN A 107 -8.67 -10.85 -7.94
C ASN A 107 -8.94 -9.52 -8.67
N ASN A 108 -10.14 -9.34 -9.24
CA ASN A 108 -10.52 -8.08 -9.88
C ASN A 108 -10.47 -6.88 -8.93
N LYS A 109 -10.81 -7.09 -7.65
CA LYS A 109 -10.66 -6.04 -6.63
C LYS A 109 -9.19 -5.74 -6.33
N VAL A 110 -8.33 -6.74 -6.18
CA VAL A 110 -6.87 -6.55 -6.02
C VAL A 110 -6.34 -5.74 -7.20
N ASP A 111 -6.63 -6.17 -8.41
CA ASP A 111 -6.10 -5.56 -9.63
C ASP A 111 -6.56 -4.10 -9.78
N SER A 112 -7.88 -3.84 -9.67
CA SER A 112 -8.46 -2.50 -9.87
C SER A 112 -8.23 -1.53 -8.70
N SER A 113 -7.81 -2.00 -7.56
CA SER A 113 -7.52 -1.14 -6.41
C SER A 113 -6.02 -1.07 -6.10
N THR A 114 -5.41 -2.18 -5.67
CA THR A 114 -4.05 -2.16 -5.15
C THR A 114 -2.99 -2.19 -6.24
N ILE A 115 -3.15 -3.01 -7.27
CA ILE A 115 -2.20 -3.04 -8.39
C ILE A 115 -2.24 -1.71 -9.13
N LEU A 116 -3.44 -1.26 -9.53
CA LEU A 116 -3.63 0.00 -10.22
C LEU A 116 -3.12 1.22 -9.44
N ASN A 117 -3.42 1.30 -8.14
CA ASN A 117 -3.16 2.53 -7.37
C ASN A 117 -1.85 2.52 -6.56
N GLN A 118 -1.23 1.35 -6.38
CA GLN A 118 -0.05 1.21 -5.52
C GLN A 118 1.13 0.57 -6.26
N ALA A 119 0.95 -0.61 -6.89
CA ALA A 119 2.04 -1.26 -7.63
C ALA A 119 2.48 -0.41 -8.84
N SER A 120 1.56 0.21 -9.56
CA SER A 120 1.83 1.09 -10.70
C SER A 120 2.71 2.31 -10.37
N ILE A 121 2.78 2.71 -9.10
CA ILE A 121 3.70 3.76 -8.64
C ILE A 121 5.13 3.44 -9.07
N PHE A 122 5.51 2.18 -9.03
CA PHE A 122 6.88 1.72 -9.19
C PHE A 122 7.30 1.41 -10.63
N ASN A 123 6.39 1.51 -11.61
CA ASN A 123 6.67 1.16 -13.00
C ASN A 123 7.67 2.09 -13.74
N ALA A 124 8.18 3.14 -13.06
CA ALA A 124 9.33 3.91 -13.54
C ALA A 124 10.64 3.57 -12.81
N ALA A 125 10.57 2.80 -11.73
CA ALA A 125 11.74 2.44 -10.93
C ALA A 125 12.28 1.06 -11.28
N GLY A 126 11.39 0.11 -11.63
CA GLY A 126 11.76 -1.27 -11.87
C GLY A 126 10.68 -2.04 -12.61
N ARG A 127 11.02 -3.28 -13.01
CA ARG A 127 10.05 -4.27 -13.49
C ARG A 127 9.21 -4.71 -12.28
N VAL A 128 7.89 -4.64 -12.38
CA VAL A 128 6.99 -4.90 -11.26
C VAL A 128 6.56 -6.36 -11.23
N PHE A 129 6.80 -7.02 -10.10
CA PHE A 129 6.36 -8.37 -9.78
C PHE A 129 5.45 -8.33 -8.58
N ALA A 130 4.18 -8.70 -8.73
CA ALA A 130 3.21 -8.74 -7.65
C ALA A 130 2.52 -10.11 -7.61
N PRO A 131 2.85 -10.97 -6.64
CA PRO A 131 2.20 -12.27 -6.54
C PRO A 131 0.77 -12.14 -6.02
N ARG A 132 -0.14 -13.00 -6.50
CA ARG A 132 -1.37 -13.32 -5.79
C ARG A 132 -1.02 -14.26 -4.64
N TYR A 133 -1.67 -14.07 -3.50
CA TYR A 133 -1.44 -14.93 -2.33
C TYR A 133 -2.75 -15.13 -1.57
N ARG A 134 -2.86 -16.17 -0.79
CA ARG A 134 -4.03 -16.47 0.07
C ARG A 134 -4.13 -15.44 1.20
N GLN A 135 -4.42 -14.18 0.81
CA GLN A 135 -4.51 -13.06 1.76
C GLN A 135 -5.44 -13.40 2.93
N ALA A 136 -5.02 -13.08 4.15
CA ALA A 136 -5.86 -13.25 5.31
C ALA A 136 -7.01 -12.25 5.28
N HIS A 137 -8.20 -12.68 5.70
CA HIS A 137 -9.36 -11.81 5.83
C HIS A 137 -9.06 -10.64 6.77
N TYR A 138 -9.62 -9.48 6.48
CA TYR A 138 -9.41 -8.27 7.30
C TYR A 138 -9.71 -8.51 8.79
N PHE A 139 -10.63 -9.42 9.11
CA PHE A 139 -10.95 -9.81 10.49
C PHE A 139 -9.72 -10.26 11.29
N ALA A 140 -8.69 -10.80 10.66
CA ALA A 140 -7.43 -11.14 11.31
C ALA A 140 -6.75 -9.92 12.00
N PHE A 141 -7.07 -8.69 11.60
CA PHE A 141 -6.50 -7.46 12.18
C PHE A 141 -7.36 -6.86 13.31
N VAL A 142 -8.59 -7.32 13.47
CA VAL A 142 -9.54 -6.80 14.46
C VAL A 142 -10.03 -7.85 15.45
N THR A 143 -9.75 -9.14 15.20
CA THR A 143 -10.10 -10.24 16.10
C THR A 143 -9.33 -10.16 17.43
N PRO A 144 -9.95 -10.46 18.56
CA PRO A 144 -9.25 -10.65 19.82
C PRO A 144 -8.45 -11.99 19.85
N ASP A 145 -8.76 -12.94 18.98
CA ASP A 145 -8.08 -14.23 18.92
C ASP A 145 -6.74 -14.10 18.20
N LYS A 146 -5.67 -14.14 19.00
CA LYS A 146 -4.30 -14.00 18.50
C LYS A 146 -3.82 -15.27 17.78
N ALA A 147 -4.35 -16.45 18.14
CA ALA A 147 -3.95 -17.72 17.55
C ALA A 147 -4.51 -17.84 16.13
N ASP A 148 -5.80 -17.62 15.94
CA ASP A 148 -6.45 -17.63 14.62
C ASP A 148 -5.85 -16.59 13.68
N LYS A 149 -5.59 -15.36 14.20
CA LYS A 149 -4.84 -14.34 13.48
C LYS A 149 -3.49 -14.84 12.98
N ALA A 150 -2.69 -15.45 13.89
CA ALA A 150 -1.35 -15.91 13.55
C ALA A 150 -1.38 -16.99 12.47
N LEU A 151 -2.30 -17.93 12.55
CA LEU A 151 -2.46 -19.01 11.58
C LEU A 151 -2.89 -18.50 10.20
N ALA A 152 -3.85 -17.58 10.14
CA ALA A 152 -4.26 -16.96 8.87
C ALA A 152 -3.13 -16.17 8.21
N LEU A 153 -2.36 -15.40 8.99
CA LEU A 153 -1.21 -14.66 8.47
C LEU A 153 -0.06 -15.59 8.07
N GLN A 154 0.12 -16.73 8.74
CA GLN A 154 1.13 -17.73 8.39
C GLN A 154 0.85 -18.37 7.02
N VAL A 155 -0.41 -18.71 6.71
CA VAL A 155 -0.81 -19.21 5.39
C VAL A 155 -0.49 -18.15 4.31
N ALA A 156 -0.88 -16.91 4.54
CA ALA A 156 -0.62 -15.82 3.60
C ALA A 156 0.90 -15.58 3.40
N TYR A 157 1.69 -15.62 4.47
CA TYR A 157 3.14 -15.48 4.40
C TYR A 157 3.81 -16.63 3.65
N SER A 158 3.34 -17.87 3.83
CA SER A 158 3.91 -19.03 3.12
C SER A 158 3.84 -18.87 1.61
N ASP A 159 2.78 -18.26 1.09
CA ASP A 159 2.63 -17.98 -0.34
C ASP A 159 3.55 -16.84 -0.79
N VAL A 160 3.62 -15.74 -0.05
CA VAL A 160 4.53 -14.62 -0.36
C VAL A 160 5.99 -15.08 -0.39
N LYS A 161 6.37 -15.93 0.58
CA LYS A 161 7.69 -16.58 0.63
C LYS A 161 7.95 -17.41 -0.63
N LYS A 162 7.03 -18.34 -0.97
CA LYS A 162 7.13 -19.22 -2.15
C LYS A 162 7.22 -18.41 -3.45
N ALA A 163 6.44 -17.32 -3.55
CA ALA A 163 6.50 -16.42 -4.69
C ALA A 163 7.85 -15.71 -4.81
N PHE A 164 8.42 -15.26 -3.68
CA PHE A 164 9.70 -14.60 -3.67
C PHE A 164 10.85 -15.54 -4.03
N GLU A 165 10.83 -16.76 -3.54
CA GLU A 165 11.77 -17.82 -3.91
C GLU A 165 11.71 -18.11 -5.41
N TYR A 166 10.49 -18.21 -5.97
CA TYR A 166 10.27 -18.38 -7.41
C TYR A 166 10.79 -17.18 -8.21
N TYR A 167 10.49 -15.95 -7.76
CA TYR A 167 10.98 -14.71 -8.36
C TYR A 167 12.53 -14.68 -8.41
N LEU A 168 13.20 -14.97 -7.29
CA LEU A 168 14.65 -14.99 -7.23
C LEU A 168 15.27 -16.00 -8.20
N THR A 169 14.66 -17.19 -8.30
CA THR A 169 15.19 -18.29 -9.11
C THR A 169 14.94 -18.08 -10.61
N HIS A 170 13.80 -17.52 -11.00
CA HIS A 170 13.36 -17.53 -12.39
C HIS A 170 13.36 -16.14 -13.06
N TYR A 171 13.20 -15.06 -12.28
CA TYR A 171 13.01 -13.73 -12.86
C TYR A 171 14.10 -12.72 -12.52
N ASN A 172 14.62 -12.73 -11.28
CA ASN A 172 15.51 -11.66 -10.80
C ASN A 172 16.88 -11.65 -11.49
N GLN A 173 17.50 -12.81 -11.68
CA GLN A 173 18.81 -12.94 -12.35
C GLN A 173 19.90 -12.03 -11.75
N GLY A 174 19.91 -11.84 -10.44
CA GLY A 174 20.89 -11.01 -9.74
C GLY A 174 20.70 -9.51 -9.89
N ARG A 175 19.57 -9.04 -10.41
CA ARG A 175 19.26 -7.60 -10.53
C ARG A 175 19.02 -6.98 -9.16
N PRO A 176 19.39 -5.70 -8.96
CA PRO A 176 19.00 -4.97 -7.77
C PRO A 176 17.46 -4.85 -7.71
N PHE A 177 16.91 -4.82 -6.49
CA PHE A 177 15.47 -4.79 -6.33
C PHE A 177 14.99 -3.88 -5.19
N ILE A 178 13.75 -3.45 -5.31
CA ILE A 178 12.95 -2.79 -4.28
C ILE A 178 11.96 -3.80 -3.73
N ILE A 179 11.81 -3.87 -2.40
CA ILE A 179 10.65 -4.49 -1.76
C ILE A 179 9.64 -3.38 -1.49
N ALA A 180 8.44 -3.49 -2.06
CA ALA A 180 7.38 -2.52 -1.83
C ALA A 180 6.12 -3.21 -1.30
N SER A 181 5.42 -2.58 -0.37
CA SER A 181 4.30 -3.23 0.30
C SER A 181 3.36 -2.24 0.97
N HIS A 182 2.12 -2.67 1.20
CA HIS A 182 1.15 -1.91 1.96
C HIS A 182 0.35 -2.82 2.92
N SER A 183 0.07 -2.32 4.13
CA SER A 183 -0.84 -2.95 5.11
C SER A 183 -0.47 -4.42 5.42
N GLN A 184 -1.35 -5.40 5.17
CA GLN A 184 -1.03 -6.83 5.35
C GLN A 184 0.22 -7.23 4.55
N GLY A 185 0.39 -6.70 3.34
CA GLY A 185 1.60 -6.91 2.55
C GLY A 185 2.86 -6.48 3.29
N THR A 186 2.79 -5.40 4.08
CA THR A 186 3.93 -4.93 4.88
C THR A 186 4.26 -5.89 6.04
N VAL A 187 3.26 -6.53 6.64
CA VAL A 187 3.51 -7.59 7.63
C VAL A 187 4.34 -8.72 7.01
N HIS A 188 3.96 -9.16 5.81
CA HIS A 188 4.66 -10.23 5.10
C HIS A 188 6.02 -9.79 4.56
N ALA A 189 6.12 -8.59 3.98
CA ALA A 189 7.39 -8.03 3.49
C ALA A 189 8.41 -7.86 4.61
N THR A 190 7.98 -7.43 5.80
CA THR A 190 8.86 -7.32 6.97
C THR A 190 9.43 -8.69 7.37
N GLN A 191 8.60 -9.74 7.41
CA GLN A 191 9.09 -11.08 7.70
C GLN A 191 9.99 -11.61 6.58
N LEU A 192 9.64 -11.35 5.32
CA LEU A 192 10.44 -11.73 4.15
C LEU A 192 11.86 -11.12 4.20
N ILE A 193 11.96 -9.83 4.54
CA ILE A 193 13.25 -9.15 4.67
C ILE A 193 14.09 -9.79 5.78
N LYS A 194 13.51 -10.14 6.93
CA LYS A 194 14.19 -10.86 8.01
C LYS A 194 14.69 -12.24 7.57
N ASP A 195 13.87 -12.95 6.81
CA ASP A 195 14.17 -14.32 6.42
C ASP A 195 15.18 -14.43 5.29
N TYR A 196 15.27 -13.44 4.38
CA TYR A 196 16.05 -13.56 3.14
C TYR A 196 17.07 -12.47 2.93
N ILE A 197 16.93 -11.30 3.54
CA ILE A 197 17.70 -10.11 3.14
C ILE A 197 18.57 -9.57 4.28
N ASP A 198 17.98 -9.29 5.44
CA ASP A 198 18.66 -8.64 6.58
C ASP A 198 19.86 -9.47 7.07
N GLY A 199 21.05 -8.90 6.96
CA GLY A 199 22.32 -9.57 7.33
C GLY A 199 22.73 -10.72 6.41
N LYS A 200 22.16 -10.82 5.18
CA LYS A 200 22.46 -11.88 4.22
C LYS A 200 23.00 -11.31 2.90
N ASP A 201 23.58 -12.18 2.05
CA ASP A 201 24.15 -11.74 0.77
C ASP A 201 23.17 -11.01 -0.13
N LEU A 202 21.89 -11.36 -0.08
CA LEU A 202 20.84 -10.73 -0.85
C LEU A 202 20.62 -9.25 -0.45
N GLN A 203 21.05 -8.84 0.74
CA GLN A 203 21.02 -7.43 1.16
C GLN A 203 21.80 -6.51 0.24
N LYS A 204 22.87 -7.02 -0.39
CA LYS A 204 23.70 -6.27 -1.34
C LYS A 204 22.92 -5.85 -2.60
N GLN A 205 21.81 -6.54 -2.92
CA GLN A 205 20.94 -6.23 -4.05
C GLN A 205 19.76 -5.34 -3.65
N LEU A 206 19.53 -5.09 -2.36
CA LEU A 206 18.41 -4.27 -1.88
C LEU A 206 18.66 -2.79 -2.20
N VAL A 207 17.86 -2.23 -3.09
CA VAL A 207 17.83 -0.77 -3.32
C VAL A 207 17.19 -0.05 -2.15
N ALA A 208 15.98 -0.43 -1.79
CA ALA A 208 15.25 0.06 -0.62
C ALA A 208 14.02 -0.82 -0.32
N ALA A 209 13.50 -0.73 0.91
CA ALA A 209 12.22 -1.32 1.26
C ALA A 209 11.19 -0.22 1.60
N TYR A 210 10.02 -0.27 0.95
CA TYR A 210 8.86 0.61 1.21
C TYR A 210 7.83 -0.17 2.03
N LEU A 211 7.83 0.02 3.35
CA LEU A 211 7.02 -0.71 4.34
C LEU A 211 5.87 0.17 4.82
N ILE A 212 4.84 0.29 4.00
CA ILE A 212 3.82 1.32 4.18
C ILE A 212 2.58 0.77 4.90
N GLY A 213 1.95 1.59 5.74
CA GLY A 213 0.67 1.30 6.38
C GLY A 213 0.74 0.42 7.63
N ILE A 214 1.94 0.11 8.11
CA ILE A 214 2.16 -0.61 9.38
C ILE A 214 3.15 0.18 10.24
N ALA A 215 2.83 0.33 11.52
CA ALA A 215 3.72 0.91 12.50
C ALA A 215 5.00 0.07 12.63
N THR A 216 6.12 0.58 12.13
CA THR A 216 7.38 -0.16 12.00
C THR A 216 8.42 0.42 12.96
N PRO A 217 8.88 -0.32 13.99
CA PRO A 217 9.95 0.13 14.89
C PRO A 217 11.29 0.31 14.19
N LYS A 218 12.12 1.22 14.70
CA LYS A 218 13.49 1.48 14.20
C LYS A 218 14.37 0.23 14.21
N ASN A 219 14.20 -0.61 15.22
CA ASN A 219 14.95 -1.85 15.42
C ASN A 219 14.27 -3.08 14.83
N THR A 220 13.44 -2.89 13.81
CA THR A 220 12.72 -4.01 13.12
C THR A 220 13.69 -5.00 12.49
N PHE A 221 14.82 -4.52 11.98
CA PHE A 221 15.89 -5.32 11.38
C PHE A 221 17.19 -5.15 12.16
N LYS A 222 18.13 -6.05 11.94
CA LYS A 222 19.45 -6.03 12.62
C LYS A 222 20.43 -5.11 11.91
N GLU A 223 20.50 -5.21 10.59
CA GLU A 223 21.49 -4.52 9.74
C GLU A 223 20.85 -3.42 8.88
N ILE A 224 19.58 -3.58 8.51
CA ILE A 224 18.86 -2.64 7.66
C ILE A 224 18.25 -1.54 8.50
N GLY A 225 18.81 -0.32 8.45
CA GLY A 225 18.29 0.87 9.13
C GLY A 225 17.18 1.58 8.37
N ALA A 226 16.49 2.52 9.04
CA ALA A 226 15.59 3.44 8.37
C ALA A 226 16.39 4.40 7.46
N CYS A 227 15.82 4.75 6.30
CA CYS A 227 16.43 5.75 5.42
C CYS A 227 16.32 7.15 6.04
N GLU A 228 17.40 7.92 5.99
CA GLU A 228 17.47 9.27 6.56
C GLU A 228 17.37 10.39 5.50
N ASN A 229 17.50 10.04 4.21
CA ASN A 229 17.43 10.99 3.11
C ASN A 229 16.88 10.34 1.83
N ALA A 230 16.71 11.15 0.78
CA ALA A 230 16.01 10.77 -0.45
C ALA A 230 16.75 9.76 -1.34
N ASP A 231 18.06 9.70 -1.29
CA ASP A 231 18.91 8.92 -2.20
C ASP A 231 19.67 7.77 -1.50
N GLN A 232 19.53 7.63 -0.19
CA GLN A 232 20.11 6.53 0.57
C GLN A 232 19.53 5.18 0.10
N THR A 233 20.40 4.17 -0.05
CA THR A 233 20.03 2.82 -0.48
C THR A 233 20.38 1.77 0.59
N GLY A 234 19.86 0.55 0.45
CA GLY A 234 20.06 -0.52 1.44
C GLY A 234 19.31 -0.30 2.76
N CYS A 235 18.26 0.52 2.77
CA CYS A 235 17.52 0.96 3.95
C CYS A 235 16.01 0.82 3.74
N PHE A 236 15.20 1.08 4.77
CA PHE A 236 13.74 1.06 4.64
C PHE A 236 13.10 2.42 4.94
N VAL A 237 11.96 2.68 4.31
CA VAL A 237 11.05 3.78 4.64
C VAL A 237 9.73 3.21 5.13
N ALA A 238 9.09 3.89 6.10
CA ALA A 238 7.81 3.46 6.66
C ALA A 238 6.99 4.67 7.10
N TRP A 239 5.68 4.59 6.97
CA TRP A 239 4.72 5.52 7.57
C TRP A 239 3.32 4.92 7.64
N THR A 240 2.48 5.52 8.49
CA THR A 240 1.03 5.32 8.56
C THR A 240 0.37 6.68 8.64
N THR A 241 -0.65 6.95 7.80
CA THR A 241 -1.20 8.30 7.60
C THR A 241 -2.47 8.54 8.40
N PHE A 242 -2.48 9.64 9.13
CA PHE A 242 -3.62 10.10 9.92
C PHE A 242 -3.90 11.59 9.72
N GLN A 243 -5.12 12.02 10.03
CA GLN A 243 -5.50 13.43 10.05
C GLN A 243 -4.68 14.17 11.11
N GLN A 244 -4.19 15.35 10.79
CA GLN A 244 -3.47 16.21 11.73
C GLN A 244 -4.26 16.38 13.04
N GLY A 245 -3.56 16.21 14.16
CA GLY A 245 -4.12 16.27 15.51
C GLY A 245 -4.83 14.99 15.96
N TYR A 246 -4.92 13.96 15.13
CA TYR A 246 -5.49 12.68 15.54
C TYR A 246 -4.37 11.66 15.85
N LEU A 247 -4.50 11.00 17.00
CA LEU A 247 -3.69 9.85 17.38
C LEU A 247 -4.57 8.59 17.36
N PRO A 248 -4.15 7.52 16.68
CA PRO A 248 -4.92 6.28 16.66
C PRO A 248 -4.92 5.62 18.06
N PRO A 249 -5.94 4.80 18.40
CA PRO A 249 -6.09 4.22 19.75
C PRO A 249 -4.89 3.40 20.25
N TRP A 250 -4.09 2.84 19.34
CA TRP A 250 -2.89 2.09 19.69
C TRP A 250 -1.66 2.97 19.97
N HIS A 251 -1.71 4.28 19.62
CA HIS A 251 -0.60 5.20 19.81
C HIS A 251 -0.53 5.67 21.28
N PRO A 252 0.63 5.61 21.94
CA PRO A 252 0.73 5.90 23.39
C PRO A 252 0.61 7.38 23.75
N GLY A 253 0.43 8.29 22.78
CA GLY A 253 0.34 9.74 23.00
C GLY A 253 1.66 10.42 23.40
N LYS A 254 2.81 9.76 23.19
CA LYS A 254 4.16 10.26 23.48
C LYS A 254 5.13 9.76 22.40
N PRO A 255 6.37 10.30 22.33
CA PRO A 255 7.38 9.84 21.38
C PRO A 255 7.55 8.32 21.40
N THR A 256 7.70 7.72 20.24
CA THR A 256 7.83 6.27 20.02
C THR A 256 9.12 5.94 19.28
N ASP A 257 9.50 4.67 19.27
CA ASP A 257 10.59 4.15 18.44
C ASP A 257 10.13 3.80 17.01
N LEU A 258 8.94 4.24 16.64
CA LEU A 258 8.39 3.98 15.31
C LEU A 258 9.03 4.88 14.25
N VAL A 259 9.27 4.33 13.08
CA VAL A 259 9.72 5.09 11.92
C VAL A 259 8.51 5.74 11.24
N SER A 260 8.60 7.05 11.02
CA SER A 260 7.75 7.79 10.09
C SER A 260 8.64 8.57 9.15
N THR A 261 8.69 8.13 7.90
CA THR A 261 9.39 8.85 6.83
C THR A 261 8.41 9.80 6.16
N ASN A 262 8.74 11.09 6.12
CA ASN A 262 7.92 12.06 5.40
C ASN A 262 8.08 11.86 3.88
N PRO A 263 7.03 11.45 3.13
CA PRO A 263 7.15 11.11 1.72
C PRO A 263 7.34 12.32 0.78
N LEU A 264 7.36 13.54 1.32
CA LEU A 264 7.65 14.77 0.56
C LEU A 264 9.10 15.24 0.71
N THR A 265 9.74 14.91 1.85
CA THR A 265 11.13 15.32 2.15
C THR A 265 12.09 14.13 2.25
N TRP A 266 11.57 12.93 2.46
CA TRP A 266 12.30 11.68 2.67
C TRP A 266 13.20 11.70 3.91
N THR A 267 12.84 12.52 4.89
CA THR A 267 13.51 12.67 6.19
C THR A 267 12.66 12.11 7.33
N LEU A 268 13.29 11.89 8.48
CA LEU A 268 12.63 11.40 9.69
C LEU A 268 12.26 12.55 10.67
N ASP A 269 12.63 13.79 10.36
CA ASP A 269 12.31 14.93 11.22
C ASP A 269 10.81 15.29 11.21
N GLU A 270 10.36 16.05 12.21
CA GLU A 270 8.95 16.45 12.36
C GLU A 270 8.62 17.79 11.67
N LYS A 271 9.47 18.24 10.74
CA LYS A 271 9.18 19.46 9.99
C LYS A 271 7.97 19.29 9.08
N PHE A 272 7.10 20.27 9.07
CA PHE A 272 5.96 20.31 8.16
C PHE A 272 6.43 20.51 6.71
N ALA A 273 5.94 19.64 5.84
CA ALA A 273 6.15 19.72 4.40
C ALA A 273 4.83 20.10 3.70
N SER A 274 4.86 21.28 3.07
CA SER A 274 3.68 21.81 2.36
C SER A 274 3.30 20.94 1.17
N GLN A 275 1.97 20.86 0.87
CA GLN A 275 1.45 20.20 -0.33
C GLN A 275 2.06 20.72 -1.64
N LYS A 276 2.70 21.91 -1.64
CA LYS A 276 3.42 22.41 -2.82
C LYS A 276 4.60 21.53 -3.23
N LEU A 277 5.14 20.74 -2.31
CA LEU A 277 6.18 19.75 -2.58
C LEU A 277 5.61 18.44 -3.15
N ASN A 278 4.29 18.24 -3.07
CA ASN A 278 3.62 17.07 -3.60
C ASN A 278 3.34 17.24 -5.09
N GLU A 279 4.14 16.62 -5.92
CA GLU A 279 4.05 16.71 -7.39
C GLU A 279 2.72 16.14 -7.91
N GLY A 280 2.11 15.21 -7.17
CA GLY A 280 0.79 14.67 -7.44
C GLY A 280 0.52 13.35 -6.76
N GLY A 281 -0.75 13.11 -6.53
CA GLY A 281 -1.30 11.87 -6.03
C GLY A 281 -2.47 11.40 -6.87
N VAL A 282 -3.09 10.28 -6.49
CA VAL A 282 -4.26 9.73 -7.17
C VAL A 282 -5.45 9.68 -6.22
N SER A 283 -6.57 10.23 -6.66
CA SER A 283 -7.85 10.18 -5.98
C SER A 283 -8.73 9.05 -6.53
N TYR A 284 -9.98 8.97 -6.03
CA TYR A 284 -10.95 7.98 -6.48
C TYR A 284 -11.04 7.91 -8.01
N GLY A 285 -11.05 6.70 -8.57
CA GLY A 285 -11.08 6.45 -9.99
C GLY A 285 -9.75 6.72 -10.70
N PHE A 286 -8.62 6.61 -9.98
CA PHE A 286 -7.26 6.79 -10.49
C PHE A 286 -7.03 8.17 -11.12
N LYS A 287 -7.70 9.19 -10.58
CA LYS A 287 -7.62 10.58 -11.09
C LYS A 287 -6.42 11.29 -10.50
N TRP A 288 -5.61 11.89 -11.35
CA TRP A 288 -4.46 12.71 -10.97
C TRP A 288 -4.88 13.99 -10.24
N VAL A 289 -4.24 14.27 -9.12
CA VAL A 289 -4.43 15.49 -8.32
C VAL A 289 -3.06 16.07 -7.97
N LYS A 290 -2.76 17.26 -8.52
CA LYS A 290 -1.54 17.98 -8.20
C LYS A 290 -1.63 18.62 -6.81
N ASN A 291 -0.52 18.69 -6.07
CA ASN A 291 -0.46 19.25 -4.72
C ASN A 291 -1.50 18.61 -3.77
N PHE A 292 -1.64 17.28 -3.82
CA PHE A 292 -2.76 16.56 -3.24
C PHE A 292 -2.78 16.61 -1.71
N ALA A 293 -1.67 16.36 -1.05
CA ALA A 293 -1.55 16.33 0.41
C ALA A 293 -0.24 16.99 0.87
N ASP A 294 -0.27 17.60 2.02
CA ASP A 294 0.91 17.93 2.82
C ASP A 294 1.35 16.73 3.67
N ALA A 295 2.42 16.88 4.43
CA ALA A 295 2.91 15.81 5.31
C ALA A 295 3.70 16.38 6.49
N GLN A 296 3.51 15.79 7.66
CA GLN A 296 4.31 16.08 8.86
C GLN A 296 4.49 14.80 9.67
N ASN A 297 5.72 14.40 9.92
CA ASN A 297 5.99 13.33 10.88
C ASN A 297 5.59 13.81 12.29
N HIS A 298 5.00 12.92 13.06
CA HIS A 298 4.66 13.20 14.45
C HIS A 298 4.74 11.93 15.29
N GLN A 299 5.74 11.84 16.14
CA GLN A 299 5.89 10.76 17.12
C GLN A 299 5.78 9.34 16.52
N GLY A 300 6.29 9.12 15.30
CA GLY A 300 6.29 7.82 14.63
C GLY A 300 5.07 7.52 13.75
N ILE A 301 4.21 8.51 13.50
CA ILE A 301 3.12 8.47 12.50
C ILE A 301 3.23 9.66 11.54
N LEU A 302 2.51 9.60 10.43
CA LEU A 302 2.44 10.68 9.46
C LEU A 302 1.11 11.42 9.59
N TRP A 303 1.15 12.71 9.89
CA TRP A 303 -0.01 13.58 9.86
C TRP A 303 -0.14 14.26 8.51
N ILE A 304 -1.38 14.42 8.04
CA ILE A 304 -1.77 15.25 6.91
C ILE A 304 -2.97 16.13 7.27
N ASN A 305 -3.07 17.28 6.65
CA ASN A 305 -4.35 18.01 6.58
C ASN A 305 -5.29 17.31 5.60
N THR A 306 -6.59 17.59 5.68
CA THR A 306 -7.55 17.07 4.71
C THR A 306 -7.07 17.37 3.28
N PRO A 307 -6.93 16.36 2.41
CA PRO A 307 -6.40 16.51 1.06
C PRO A 307 -7.09 17.62 0.25
N TYR A 308 -6.36 18.22 -0.66
CA TYR A 308 -6.80 19.37 -1.45
C TYR A 308 -7.68 18.93 -2.64
N VAL A 309 -8.93 18.57 -2.33
CA VAL A 309 -9.95 18.14 -3.31
C VAL A 309 -11.22 18.97 -3.17
N PHE A 310 -12.02 18.98 -4.24
CA PHE A 310 -13.36 19.56 -4.18
C PHE A 310 -14.20 18.87 -3.09
N GLY A 311 -14.91 19.64 -2.29
CA GLY A 311 -15.71 19.11 -1.17
C GLY A 311 -14.92 18.72 0.08
N ARG A 312 -13.63 19.08 0.18
CA ARG A 312 -12.76 18.76 1.33
C ARG A 312 -13.37 19.13 2.69
N SER A 313 -14.17 20.18 2.76
CA SER A 313 -14.85 20.64 4.00
C SER A 313 -15.83 19.62 4.57
N PHE A 314 -16.30 18.67 3.77
CA PHE A 314 -17.20 17.60 4.19
C PHE A 314 -16.47 16.31 4.58
N VAL A 315 -15.17 16.21 4.31
CA VAL A 315 -14.36 15.03 4.66
C VAL A 315 -14.12 15.02 6.17
N ARG A 316 -14.49 13.92 6.83
CA ARG A 316 -14.34 13.72 8.28
C ARG A 316 -13.46 12.53 8.62
N LEU A 317 -12.72 12.03 7.63
CA LEU A 317 -11.83 10.87 7.79
C LEU A 317 -10.65 11.23 8.70
N LYS A 318 -10.39 10.39 9.71
CA LYS A 318 -9.26 10.54 10.64
C LYS A 318 -8.13 9.57 10.35
N ASN A 319 -8.46 8.42 9.80
CA ASN A 319 -7.52 7.39 9.40
C ASN A 319 -7.44 7.34 7.86
N TRP A 320 -6.26 7.64 7.30
CA TRP A 320 -6.01 7.70 5.87
C TRP A 320 -5.30 6.45 5.34
N HIS A 321 -5.28 5.37 6.13
CA HIS A 321 -4.57 4.13 5.82
C HIS A 321 -4.76 3.62 4.39
N GLN A 322 -5.99 3.63 3.87
CA GLN A 322 -6.26 3.17 2.49
C GLN A 322 -5.61 4.06 1.42
N ALA A 323 -5.24 5.28 1.78
CA ALA A 323 -4.66 6.27 0.88
C ALA A 323 -3.17 6.55 1.18
N ASP A 324 -2.53 5.80 2.09
CA ASP A 324 -1.13 5.99 2.50
C ASP A 324 -0.18 6.20 1.31
N MET A 325 -0.39 5.47 0.21
CA MET A 325 0.43 5.56 -1.01
C MET A 325 -0.19 6.50 -2.05
N ASN A 326 -1.50 6.47 -2.19
CA ASN A 326 -2.24 7.23 -3.21
C ASN A 326 -2.03 8.75 -3.08
N LEU A 327 -1.98 9.24 -1.82
CA LEU A 327 -1.76 10.66 -1.52
C LEU A 327 -0.40 11.17 -2.02
N PHE A 328 0.57 10.29 -2.16
CA PHE A 328 1.97 10.59 -2.47
C PHE A 328 2.48 9.82 -3.70
N TYR A 329 1.61 9.57 -4.68
CA TYR A 329 1.91 8.75 -5.84
C TYR A 329 3.18 9.19 -6.57
N ALA A 330 3.28 10.45 -6.97
CA ALA A 330 4.44 10.97 -7.68
C ALA A 330 5.69 11.08 -6.79
N PRO A 331 5.61 11.61 -5.56
CA PRO A 331 6.75 11.60 -4.65
C PRO A 331 7.36 10.21 -4.44
N ILE A 332 6.54 9.16 -4.22
CA ILE A 332 7.03 7.78 -4.07
C ILE A 332 7.68 7.30 -5.37
N ARG A 333 7.02 7.50 -6.50
CA ARG A 333 7.52 7.11 -7.83
C ARG A 333 8.89 7.72 -8.12
N ASN A 334 9.03 9.01 -7.94
CA ASN A 334 10.26 9.75 -8.19
C ASN A 334 11.37 9.33 -7.24
N ASN A 335 11.05 9.14 -5.96
CA ASN A 335 12.00 8.66 -4.98
C ASN A 335 12.51 7.24 -5.30
N ALA A 336 11.62 6.31 -5.64
CA ALA A 336 12.00 4.95 -6.02
C ALA A 336 12.97 4.96 -7.23
N LYS A 337 12.67 5.75 -8.26
CA LYS A 337 13.53 5.94 -9.42
C LYS A 337 14.89 6.55 -9.05
N ASN A 338 14.90 7.56 -8.18
CA ASN A 338 16.12 8.19 -7.68
C ASN A 338 17.01 7.22 -6.90
N ARG A 339 16.41 6.40 -6.01
CA ARG A 339 17.16 5.38 -5.24
C ARG A 339 17.75 4.31 -6.15
N VAL A 340 17.04 3.85 -7.18
CA VAL A 340 17.59 2.94 -8.19
C VAL A 340 18.78 3.59 -8.89
N SER A 341 18.67 4.86 -9.28
CA SER A 341 19.77 5.59 -9.92
C SER A 341 20.98 5.76 -8.99
N ALA A 342 20.76 6.07 -7.72
CA ALA A 342 21.81 6.18 -6.70
C ALA A 342 22.51 4.83 -6.48
N TYR A 343 21.72 3.75 -6.32
CA TYR A 343 22.26 2.40 -6.18
C TYR A 343 23.16 2.00 -7.36
N LEU A 344 22.68 2.18 -8.58
CA LEU A 344 23.42 1.84 -9.80
C LEU A 344 24.69 2.67 -9.99
N LYS A 345 24.70 3.90 -9.47
CA LYS A 345 25.89 4.76 -9.47
C LYS A 345 26.94 4.33 -8.45
N ALA A 346 26.48 3.89 -7.27
CA ALA A 346 27.37 3.44 -6.20
C ALA A 346 27.98 2.05 -6.44
N ASN A 347 27.35 1.23 -7.30
CA ASN A 347 27.77 -0.16 -7.59
C ASN A 347 28.25 -0.33 -9.06
N LYS A 348 28.77 0.73 -9.65
CA LYS A 348 29.48 0.70 -10.94
C LYS A 348 30.94 0.28 -10.71
#